data_2793f7810cff2229ee51e4175e24b773
#
_entry.id   2793f7810cff2229ee51e4175e24b773
#
_cell.length_a   1.000
_cell.length_b   1.000
_cell.length_c   1.000
_cell.angle_alpha   90.00
_cell.angle_beta   90.00
_cell.angle_gamma   90.00
#
_symmetry.space_group_name_H-M   'P 1'
#
loop_
_entity.id
_entity.type
_entity.pdbx_description
1 polymer ?
#
loop_
_entity_poly.entity_id
_entity_poly.type
_entity_poly.pdbx_seq_one_letter_code
_entity_poly.pdbx_strand_id
1 'polypeptide(L)'
;MAAALGLAASGLACASAVNYLDPSHPVYSVPRAAAAVAPAAAPSFRVVSFNIAYAIEIDRAIEVLRETEALREPDVVALQEMDAPGTERIARALGMNAVYFPSGVHPKHERDFGSAILSPWPLEEPRKLVLPHGARVSGLRRSAVSAVVVRGAQRVRVYSLHLPSPLAISGGSRKAQLRAVAADAAAFPGKVVIAGDFNSHGKVAELAKAGFDWVTRDVGDTAQLRVLGIGLGGLSFDHVLARGLRLADVPDAVGVVADNRGASDHKPVWAVLQPVD
;
A
#
# COMPACT_ATOMS: atom_id res chain seq x y z
N MET A 1 35.56 -40.54 35.32
CA MET A 1 35.63 -39.22 34.67
C MET A 1 34.33 -39.04 33.86
N ALA A 2 33.40 -38.31 34.39
CA ALA A 2 32.10 -38.02 33.71
C ALA A 2 32.20 -36.62 33.07
N ALA A 3 32.10 -36.58 31.74
CA ALA A 3 32.05 -35.31 30.97
C ALA A 3 30.62 -34.79 30.95
N ALA A 4 30.39 -33.68 31.60
CA ALA A 4 29.11 -32.97 31.53
C ALA A 4 29.06 -32.18 30.21
N LEU A 5 28.17 -32.57 29.28
CA LEU A 5 27.81 -31.75 28.13
C LEU A 5 26.89 -30.61 28.61
N GLY A 6 27.42 -29.41 28.64
CA GLY A 6 26.62 -28.20 28.85
C GLY A 6 25.84 -27.88 27.55
N LEU A 7 24.51 -28.04 27.55
CA LEU A 7 23.63 -27.45 26.53
C LEU A 7 23.62 -25.93 26.73
N ALA A 8 24.28 -25.22 25.88
CA ALA A 8 24.07 -23.77 25.73
C ALA A 8 22.69 -23.55 25.10
N ALA A 9 21.70 -23.20 25.90
CA ALA A 9 20.44 -22.68 25.41
C ALA A 9 20.68 -21.27 24.84
N SER A 10 20.90 -21.18 23.53
CA SER A 10 20.85 -19.92 22.82
C SER A 10 19.41 -19.41 22.85
N GLY A 11 19.13 -18.53 23.81
CA GLY A 11 17.87 -17.79 23.85
C GLY A 11 17.71 -17.00 22.56
N LEU A 12 16.78 -17.42 21.69
CA LEU A 12 16.28 -16.54 20.65
C LEU A 12 15.60 -15.35 21.37
N ALA A 13 16.33 -14.26 21.53
CA ALA A 13 15.75 -12.99 21.88
C ALA A 13 14.79 -12.63 20.73
N CYS A 14 13.48 -12.80 20.94
CA CYS A 14 12.48 -12.21 20.06
C CYS A 14 12.69 -10.70 20.10
N ALA A 15 13.38 -10.14 19.09
CA ALA A 15 13.50 -8.71 18.93
C ALA A 15 12.07 -8.17 18.77
N SER A 16 11.58 -7.46 19.78
CA SER A 16 10.29 -6.79 19.72
C SER A 16 10.37 -5.66 18.72
N ALA A 17 9.44 -5.59 17.77
CA ALA A 17 9.41 -4.51 16.80
C ALA A 17 9.25 -3.15 17.47
N VAL A 18 9.99 -2.16 17.00
CA VAL A 18 9.72 -0.76 17.32
C VAL A 18 8.51 -0.31 16.51
N ASN A 19 7.44 0.10 17.19
CA ASN A 19 6.21 0.57 16.56
C ASN A 19 6.07 2.10 16.70
N TYR A 20 5.70 2.77 15.63
CA TYR A 20 5.37 4.21 15.64
C TYR A 20 3.86 4.40 15.77
N LEU A 21 3.39 4.54 17.01
CA LEU A 21 1.96 4.53 17.34
C LEU A 21 1.29 5.91 17.27
N ASP A 22 2.07 6.99 17.18
CA ASP A 22 1.52 8.34 16.98
C ASP A 22 0.91 8.44 15.57
N PRO A 23 -0.39 8.80 15.43
CA PRO A 23 -1.06 8.92 14.13
C PRO A 23 -0.50 10.04 13.24
N SER A 24 0.25 10.99 13.82
CA SER A 24 0.82 12.16 13.13
C SER A 24 2.31 12.01 12.86
N HIS A 25 3.03 11.19 13.63
CA HIS A 25 4.49 11.09 13.57
C HIS A 25 5.01 9.63 13.63
N PRO A 26 6.25 9.39 13.13
CA PRO A 26 6.96 10.26 12.20
C PRO A 26 6.25 10.36 10.86
N VAL A 27 6.42 11.49 10.16
CA VAL A 27 5.91 11.74 8.82
C VAL A 27 7.02 12.34 7.95
N TYR A 28 7.08 11.90 6.70
CA TYR A 28 8.01 12.41 5.70
C TYR A 28 7.21 12.89 4.49
N SER A 29 7.40 14.16 4.13
CA SER A 29 6.73 14.78 2.99
C SER A 29 7.75 15.20 1.95
N VAL A 30 7.46 14.91 0.70
CA VAL A 30 8.26 15.33 -0.46
C VAL A 30 7.38 16.26 -1.29
N PRO A 31 7.71 17.56 -1.36
CA PRO A 31 7.00 18.46 -2.25
C PRO A 31 7.38 18.18 -3.70
N ARG A 32 6.41 18.31 -4.59
CA ARG A 32 6.64 18.29 -6.02
C ARG A 32 7.54 19.45 -6.42
N ALA A 33 8.44 19.23 -7.37
CA ALA A 33 9.26 20.32 -7.91
C ALA A 33 8.38 21.40 -8.55
N ALA A 34 8.66 22.68 -8.23
CA ALA A 34 7.87 23.83 -8.70
C ALA A 34 7.80 23.94 -10.23
N ALA A 35 8.82 23.44 -10.95
CA ALA A 35 8.86 23.45 -12.42
C ALA A 35 8.01 22.34 -13.08
N ALA A 36 7.49 21.38 -12.31
CA ALA A 36 6.68 20.32 -12.88
C ALA A 36 5.25 20.83 -13.15
N VAL A 37 4.84 20.80 -14.42
CA VAL A 37 3.47 21.19 -14.83
C VAL A 37 2.47 20.18 -14.29
N ALA A 38 1.41 20.65 -13.64
CA ALA A 38 0.32 19.75 -13.22
C ALA A 38 -0.38 19.20 -14.47
N PRO A 39 -0.71 17.90 -14.52
CA PRO A 39 -1.45 17.36 -15.64
C PRO A 39 -2.81 18.06 -15.77
N ALA A 40 -3.38 18.08 -16.98
CA ALA A 40 -4.75 18.53 -17.14
C ALA A 40 -5.71 17.60 -16.37
N ALA A 41 -6.68 18.19 -15.68
CA ALA A 41 -7.67 17.38 -14.95
C ALA A 41 -8.58 16.66 -15.96
N ALA A 42 -8.43 15.33 -16.04
CA ALA A 42 -9.33 14.48 -16.82
C ALA A 42 -10.61 14.18 -16.01
N PRO A 43 -11.72 13.78 -16.65
CA PRO A 43 -12.93 13.37 -15.91
C PRO A 43 -12.69 12.10 -15.07
N SER A 44 -11.79 11.24 -15.48
CA SER A 44 -11.40 10.00 -14.76
C SER A 44 -10.30 10.23 -13.74
N PHE A 45 -10.20 9.33 -12.75
CA PHE A 45 -9.20 9.34 -11.68
C PHE A 45 -8.42 8.02 -11.71
N ARG A 46 -7.13 8.07 -12.09
CA ARG A 46 -6.28 6.87 -12.22
C ARG A 46 -5.57 6.57 -10.92
N VAL A 47 -5.72 5.34 -10.45
CA VAL A 47 -5.11 4.82 -9.23
C VAL A 47 -4.14 3.71 -9.59
N VAL A 48 -2.95 3.74 -8.98
CA VAL A 48 -1.98 2.63 -9.02
C VAL A 48 -1.69 2.20 -7.60
N SER A 49 -1.61 0.90 -7.34
CA SER A 49 -1.11 0.33 -6.09
C SER A 49 0.07 -0.59 -6.38
N PHE A 50 1.15 -0.46 -5.60
CA PHE A 50 2.33 -1.29 -5.76
C PHE A 50 3.06 -1.53 -4.44
N ASN A 51 3.15 -2.78 -4.00
CA ASN A 51 4.03 -3.20 -2.91
C ASN A 51 5.46 -3.34 -3.47
N ILE A 52 6.43 -2.59 -2.90
CA ILE A 52 7.81 -2.45 -3.41
C ILE A 52 8.80 -3.39 -2.68
N ALA A 53 8.35 -4.45 -2.06
CA ALA A 53 9.20 -5.46 -1.40
C ALA A 53 10.39 -4.82 -0.62
N TYR A 54 10.08 -4.17 0.50
CA TYR A 54 11.05 -3.53 1.41
C TYR A 54 11.88 -2.39 0.78
N ALA A 55 11.40 -1.75 -0.27
CA ALA A 55 12.11 -0.68 -0.99
C ALA A 55 13.53 -1.10 -1.43
N ILE A 56 13.72 -2.33 -1.88
CA ILE A 56 15.03 -2.86 -2.28
C ILE A 56 15.37 -2.46 -3.72
N GLU A 57 14.46 -2.68 -4.66
CA GLU A 57 14.68 -2.49 -6.09
C GLU A 57 14.01 -1.19 -6.60
N ILE A 58 14.33 -0.07 -5.95
CA ILE A 58 13.68 1.23 -6.23
C ILE A 58 13.86 1.67 -7.68
N ASP A 59 15.01 1.45 -8.30
CA ASP A 59 15.27 1.86 -9.68
C ASP A 59 14.38 1.09 -10.66
N ARG A 60 14.24 -0.22 -10.46
CA ARG A 60 13.32 -1.04 -11.25
C ARG A 60 11.86 -0.66 -11.02
N ALA A 61 11.49 -0.32 -9.79
CA ALA A 61 10.15 0.16 -9.50
C ALA A 61 9.85 1.48 -10.23
N ILE A 62 10.81 2.41 -10.31
CA ILE A 62 10.71 3.64 -11.09
C ILE A 62 10.54 3.33 -12.58
N GLU A 63 11.32 2.41 -13.14
CA GLU A 63 11.19 1.99 -14.54
C GLU A 63 9.79 1.42 -14.82
N VAL A 64 9.30 0.51 -13.98
CA VAL A 64 7.95 -0.06 -14.11
C VAL A 64 6.89 1.03 -14.11
N LEU A 65 6.94 1.96 -13.14
CA LEU A 65 5.94 3.03 -13.01
C LEU A 65 5.98 4.05 -14.15
N ARG A 66 7.14 4.29 -14.79
CA ARG A 66 7.31 5.25 -15.86
C ARG A 66 7.07 4.68 -17.26
N GLU A 67 7.47 3.42 -17.47
CA GLU A 67 7.52 2.84 -18.82
C GLU A 67 6.31 1.95 -19.13
N THR A 68 5.60 1.46 -18.12
CA THR A 68 4.38 0.69 -18.34
C THR A 68 3.23 1.62 -18.70
N GLU A 69 2.70 1.50 -19.91
CA GLU A 69 1.67 2.40 -20.45
C GLU A 69 0.44 2.49 -19.55
N ALA A 70 -0.05 1.37 -19.05
CA ALA A 70 -1.21 1.31 -18.15
C ALA A 70 -1.02 2.06 -16.83
N LEU A 71 0.23 2.31 -16.40
CA LEU A 71 0.57 3.01 -15.16
C LEU A 71 0.92 4.47 -15.37
N ARG A 72 0.97 4.96 -16.61
CA ARG A 72 1.35 6.36 -16.91
C ARG A 72 0.32 7.35 -16.41
N GLU A 73 0.82 8.51 -16.00
CA GLU A 73 0.02 9.67 -15.58
C GLU A 73 -1.04 9.33 -14.52
N PRO A 74 -0.68 8.61 -13.45
CA PRO A 74 -1.63 8.31 -12.40
C PRO A 74 -1.96 9.56 -11.58
N ASP A 75 -3.22 9.70 -11.16
CA ASP A 75 -3.62 10.72 -10.20
C ASP A 75 -3.11 10.39 -8.79
N VAL A 76 -2.90 9.10 -8.51
CA VAL A 76 -2.35 8.64 -7.25
C VAL A 76 -1.61 7.31 -7.40
N VAL A 77 -0.49 7.19 -6.68
CA VAL A 77 0.24 5.93 -6.49
C VAL A 77 0.27 5.62 -5.00
N ALA A 78 -0.31 4.49 -4.61
CA ALA A 78 -0.27 3.94 -3.27
C ALA A 78 0.86 2.89 -3.20
N LEU A 79 1.88 3.16 -2.37
CA LEU A 79 3.05 2.28 -2.22
C LEU A 79 3.04 1.61 -0.85
N GLN A 80 3.45 0.35 -0.80
CA GLN A 80 3.61 -0.42 0.43
C GLN A 80 5.05 -0.92 0.55
N GLU A 81 5.44 -1.29 1.75
CA GLU A 81 6.80 -1.73 2.11
C GLU A 81 7.89 -0.70 1.80
N MET A 82 7.56 0.56 2.01
CA MET A 82 8.43 1.68 1.73
C MET A 82 9.28 2.09 2.93
N ASP A 83 10.36 2.81 2.61
CA ASP A 83 11.11 3.66 3.51
C ASP A 83 11.12 5.12 3.00
N ALA A 84 11.65 6.04 3.80
CA ALA A 84 11.67 7.46 3.45
C ALA A 84 12.56 7.76 2.22
N PRO A 85 13.82 7.23 2.12
CA PRO A 85 14.67 7.47 0.96
C PRO A 85 14.08 6.92 -0.35
N GLY A 86 13.52 5.69 -0.33
CA GLY A 86 12.87 5.09 -1.49
C GLY A 86 11.66 5.87 -1.95
N THR A 87 10.84 6.36 -1.00
CA THR A 87 9.69 7.20 -1.29
C THR A 87 10.11 8.50 -1.96
N GLU A 88 11.14 9.17 -1.44
CA GLU A 88 11.67 10.41 -2.02
C GLU A 88 12.18 10.18 -3.46
N ARG A 89 12.92 9.10 -3.70
CA ARG A 89 13.46 8.78 -5.03
C ARG A 89 12.36 8.55 -6.05
N ILE A 90 11.33 7.77 -5.71
CA ILE A 90 10.17 7.52 -6.60
C ILE A 90 9.41 8.82 -6.83
N ALA A 91 9.12 9.59 -5.79
CA ALA A 91 8.39 10.86 -5.91
C ALA A 91 9.10 11.85 -6.84
N ARG A 92 10.42 12.02 -6.68
CA ARG A 92 11.24 12.88 -7.56
C ARG A 92 11.26 12.38 -9.00
N ALA A 93 11.44 11.07 -9.21
CA ALA A 93 11.49 10.47 -10.53
C ALA A 93 10.16 10.60 -11.28
N LEU A 94 9.02 10.56 -10.57
CA LEU A 94 7.68 10.73 -11.15
C LEU A 94 7.21 12.20 -11.18
N GLY A 95 7.96 13.13 -10.57
CA GLY A 95 7.55 14.54 -10.46
C GLY A 95 6.30 14.72 -9.61
N MET A 96 6.17 13.99 -8.49
CA MET A 96 4.98 13.96 -7.63
C MET A 96 5.25 14.53 -6.24
N ASN A 97 4.19 15.02 -5.60
CA ASN A 97 4.16 15.14 -4.15
C ASN A 97 4.13 13.74 -3.52
N ALA A 98 4.70 13.58 -2.33
CA ALA A 98 4.57 12.35 -1.58
C ALA A 98 4.37 12.61 -0.08
N VAL A 99 3.67 11.68 0.56
CA VAL A 99 3.62 11.55 2.02
C VAL A 99 3.89 10.09 2.38
N TYR A 100 4.80 9.88 3.33
CA TYR A 100 5.18 8.58 3.85
C TYR A 100 5.06 8.57 5.37
N PHE A 101 4.45 7.52 5.90
CA PHE A 101 4.40 7.23 7.33
C PHE A 101 4.95 5.82 7.58
N PRO A 102 6.04 5.69 8.33
CA PRO A 102 6.44 4.38 8.82
C PRO A 102 5.45 3.86 9.87
N SER A 103 5.19 2.56 9.82
CA SER A 103 4.44 1.84 10.85
C SER A 103 5.34 1.47 12.04
N GLY A 104 6.64 1.28 11.77
CA GLY A 104 7.66 0.91 12.73
C GLY A 104 8.95 0.52 12.04
N VAL A 105 9.92 -0.02 12.80
CA VAL A 105 11.16 -0.59 12.28
C VAL A 105 10.93 -2.07 11.98
N HIS A 106 11.25 -2.49 10.75
CA HIS A 106 11.09 -3.90 10.36
C HIS A 106 12.18 -4.77 11.01
N PRO A 107 11.81 -5.82 11.78
CA PRO A 107 12.78 -6.57 12.59
C PRO A 107 13.92 -7.24 11.81
N LYS A 108 13.63 -7.66 10.56
CA LYS A 108 14.62 -8.32 9.70
C LYS A 108 15.54 -7.35 8.94
N HIS A 109 14.99 -6.19 8.56
CA HIS A 109 15.69 -5.23 7.71
C HIS A 109 16.25 -4.04 8.48
N GLU A 110 15.93 -3.92 9.77
CA GLU A 110 16.42 -2.92 10.73
C GLU A 110 16.27 -1.47 10.22
N ARG A 111 15.22 -1.22 9.45
CA ARG A 111 14.90 0.10 8.90
C ARG A 111 13.41 0.39 8.94
N ASP A 112 13.06 1.65 8.77
CA ASP A 112 11.68 2.11 8.72
C ASP A 112 10.90 1.35 7.64
N PHE A 113 9.69 0.99 7.99
CA PHE A 113 8.80 0.19 7.17
C PHE A 113 7.38 0.73 7.25
N GLY A 114 6.83 1.11 6.11
CA GLY A 114 5.52 1.73 6.08
C GLY A 114 4.92 1.84 4.69
N SER A 115 3.97 2.77 4.56
CA SER A 115 3.27 3.02 3.30
C SER A 115 3.37 4.49 2.91
N ALA A 116 3.28 4.73 1.60
CA ALA A 116 3.30 6.07 1.03
C ALA A 116 2.12 6.31 0.08
N ILE A 117 1.77 7.58 -0.09
CA ILE A 117 0.86 8.07 -1.13
C ILE A 117 1.60 9.13 -1.93
N LEU A 118 1.64 8.95 -3.24
CA LEU A 118 2.21 9.90 -4.18
C LEU A 118 1.12 10.42 -5.10
N SER A 119 1.21 11.71 -5.48
CA SER A 119 0.27 12.33 -6.41
C SER A 119 0.89 13.53 -7.12
N PRO A 120 0.60 13.76 -8.41
CA PRO A 120 0.95 15.03 -9.06
C PRO A 120 0.14 16.21 -8.50
N TRP A 121 -0.94 15.92 -7.75
CA TRP A 121 -1.83 16.89 -7.13
C TRP A 121 -1.43 17.17 -5.68
N PRO A 122 -1.88 18.27 -5.07
CA PRO A 122 -1.71 18.52 -3.64
C PRO A 122 -2.28 17.37 -2.79
N LEU A 123 -1.54 17.02 -1.74
CA LEU A 123 -1.92 16.06 -0.71
C LEU A 123 -2.24 16.82 0.57
N GLU A 124 -3.50 16.81 0.97
CA GLU A 124 -3.98 17.47 2.19
C GLU A 124 -4.34 16.46 3.27
N GLU A 125 -4.36 16.91 4.53
CA GLU A 125 -4.75 16.12 5.69
C GLU A 125 -4.05 14.75 5.77
N PRO A 126 -2.71 14.70 5.59
CA PRO A 126 -2.00 13.43 5.67
C PRO A 126 -2.03 12.88 7.09
N ARG A 127 -2.30 11.58 7.22
CA ARG A 127 -2.30 10.89 8.52
C ARG A 127 -2.14 9.39 8.35
N LYS A 128 -1.75 8.71 9.44
CA LYS A 128 -1.82 7.24 9.50
C LYS A 128 -2.87 6.80 10.51
N LEU A 129 -3.59 5.76 10.15
CA LEU A 129 -4.45 5.00 11.04
C LEU A 129 -3.65 3.80 11.54
N VAL A 130 -3.27 3.76 12.81
CA VAL A 130 -2.61 2.61 13.42
C VAL A 130 -3.62 1.48 13.55
N LEU A 131 -3.37 0.35 12.89
CA LEU A 131 -4.30 -0.76 12.85
C LEU A 131 -4.26 -1.56 14.15
N PRO A 132 -5.40 -2.10 14.62
CA PRO A 132 -5.45 -2.95 15.81
C PRO A 132 -4.68 -4.25 15.56
N HIS A 133 -4.21 -4.88 16.63
CA HIS A 133 -3.46 -6.14 16.64
C HIS A 133 -2.12 -6.07 15.89
N GLY A 134 -1.04 -6.40 16.57
CA GLY A 134 0.30 -6.60 16.00
C GLY A 134 0.52 -8.04 15.54
N ALA A 135 1.60 -8.25 14.79
CA ALA A 135 2.06 -9.57 14.40
C ALA A 135 2.40 -10.42 15.62
N ARG A 136 2.03 -11.72 15.62
CA ARG A 136 2.15 -12.62 16.77
C ARG A 136 3.56 -12.78 17.31
N VAL A 137 4.54 -12.83 16.41
CA VAL A 137 5.94 -13.08 16.76
C VAL A 137 6.68 -11.78 17.04
N SER A 138 6.64 -10.83 16.10
CA SER A 138 7.41 -9.57 16.18
C SER A 138 6.69 -8.46 16.94
N GLY A 139 5.37 -8.54 17.12
CA GLY A 139 4.56 -7.44 17.66
C GLY A 139 4.40 -6.25 16.70
N LEU A 140 4.99 -6.31 15.49
CA LEU A 140 4.93 -5.21 14.52
C LEU A 140 3.47 -4.91 14.14
N ARG A 141 3.05 -3.66 14.35
CA ARG A 141 1.76 -3.16 13.92
C ARG A 141 1.85 -2.60 12.50
N ARG A 142 0.77 -2.76 11.76
CA ARG A 142 0.60 -2.10 10.48
C ARG A 142 -0.20 -0.82 10.65
N SER A 143 -0.14 0.03 9.64
CA SER A 143 -0.97 1.23 9.54
C SER A 143 -1.53 1.36 8.13
N ALA A 144 -2.65 2.07 8.02
CA ALA A 144 -3.13 2.61 6.76
C ALA A 144 -2.74 4.09 6.70
N VAL A 145 -2.02 4.49 5.67
CA VAL A 145 -1.69 5.89 5.40
C VAL A 145 -2.81 6.50 4.58
N SER A 146 -3.27 7.69 4.92
CA SER A 146 -4.28 8.39 4.14
C SER A 146 -3.94 9.86 3.91
N ALA A 147 -4.39 10.38 2.77
CA ALA A 147 -4.35 11.79 2.43
C ALA A 147 -5.55 12.14 1.52
N VAL A 148 -5.89 13.41 1.43
CA VAL A 148 -6.87 13.91 0.45
C VAL A 148 -6.10 14.42 -0.77
N VAL A 149 -6.32 13.80 -1.91
CA VAL A 149 -5.86 14.28 -3.21
C VAL A 149 -6.80 15.39 -3.67
N VAL A 150 -6.26 16.59 -3.92
CA VAL A 150 -7.03 17.76 -4.34
C VAL A 150 -6.76 18.05 -5.81
N ARG A 151 -7.71 17.67 -6.67
CA ARG A 151 -7.62 17.84 -8.12
C ARG A 151 -8.70 18.81 -8.60
N GLY A 152 -8.38 20.09 -8.65
CA GLY A 152 -9.36 21.15 -8.87
C GLY A 152 -10.45 21.13 -7.80
N ALA A 153 -11.72 21.06 -8.21
CA ALA A 153 -12.84 20.93 -7.28
C ALA A 153 -13.03 19.50 -6.71
N GLN A 154 -12.34 18.52 -7.25
CA GLN A 154 -12.47 17.13 -6.82
C GLN A 154 -11.55 16.84 -5.63
N ARG A 155 -12.14 16.36 -4.55
CA ARG A 155 -11.43 15.89 -3.34
C ARG A 155 -11.67 14.40 -3.18
N VAL A 156 -10.59 13.62 -3.12
CA VAL A 156 -10.64 12.16 -2.98
C VAL A 156 -9.77 11.77 -1.78
N ARG A 157 -10.35 11.15 -0.76
CA ARG A 157 -9.58 10.55 0.34
C ARG A 157 -9.01 9.23 -0.15
N VAL A 158 -7.68 9.11 -0.15
CA VAL A 158 -6.98 7.91 -0.57
C VAL A 158 -6.33 7.25 0.64
N TYR A 159 -6.38 5.93 0.69
CA TYR A 159 -5.65 5.10 1.65
C TYR A 159 -4.65 4.22 0.92
N SER A 160 -3.40 4.19 1.42
CA SER A 160 -2.42 3.16 1.10
C SER A 160 -2.38 2.18 2.27
N LEU A 161 -2.86 0.97 2.03
CA LEU A 161 -3.05 -0.08 3.05
C LEU A 161 -2.05 -1.21 2.87
N HIS A 162 -1.46 -1.70 3.98
CA HIS A 162 -0.72 -2.95 3.98
C HIS A 162 -1.12 -3.79 5.21
N LEU A 163 -1.87 -4.87 5.00
CA LEU A 163 -2.23 -5.80 6.05
C LEU A 163 -1.11 -6.82 6.32
N PRO A 164 -0.99 -7.33 7.55
CA PRO A 164 -0.05 -8.41 7.84
C PRO A 164 -0.38 -9.68 7.05
N SER A 165 0.64 -10.47 6.74
CA SER A 165 0.47 -11.76 6.06
C SER A 165 -0.45 -12.70 6.84
N PRO A 166 -1.06 -13.72 6.18
CA PRO A 166 -1.95 -14.70 6.82
C PRO A 166 -1.34 -15.43 8.00
N LEU A 167 -0.01 -15.61 7.98
CA LEU A 167 0.71 -16.30 9.05
C LEU A 167 1.03 -15.38 10.24
N ALA A 168 1.10 -14.08 10.03
CA ALA A 168 1.50 -13.11 11.06
C ALA A 168 0.39 -12.82 12.08
N ILE A 169 -0.89 -12.80 11.66
CA ILE A 169 -2.06 -12.57 12.53
C ILE A 169 -3.24 -13.46 12.17
N SER A 170 -4.24 -13.53 13.07
CA SER A 170 -5.46 -14.32 12.82
C SER A 170 -6.35 -13.66 11.72
N GLY A 171 -7.21 -14.48 11.10
CA GLY A 171 -8.23 -13.97 10.17
C GLY A 171 -9.22 -13.01 10.84
N GLY A 172 -9.53 -13.21 12.12
CA GLY A 172 -10.38 -12.30 12.91
C GLY A 172 -9.69 -10.94 13.13
N SER A 173 -8.39 -10.94 13.45
CA SER A 173 -7.60 -9.71 13.61
C SER A 173 -7.52 -8.90 12.31
N ARG A 174 -7.35 -9.57 11.15
CA ARG A 174 -7.38 -8.87 9.84
C ARG A 174 -8.75 -8.27 9.52
N LYS A 175 -9.84 -8.98 9.85
CA LYS A 175 -11.19 -8.41 9.73
C LYS A 175 -11.37 -7.18 10.62
N ALA A 176 -10.86 -7.20 11.86
CA ALA A 176 -10.89 -6.05 12.75
C ALA A 176 -10.12 -4.86 12.18
N GLN A 177 -8.97 -5.09 11.53
CA GLN A 177 -8.20 -4.06 10.84
C GLN A 177 -8.97 -3.44 9.68
N LEU A 178 -9.61 -4.25 8.82
CA LEU A 178 -10.43 -3.76 7.72
C LEU A 178 -11.65 -2.96 8.20
N ARG A 179 -12.29 -3.40 9.28
CA ARG A 179 -13.40 -2.64 9.91
C ARG A 179 -12.93 -1.30 10.45
N ALA A 180 -11.73 -1.23 11.04
CA ALA A 180 -11.16 0.04 11.48
C ALA A 180 -10.92 1.00 10.32
N VAL A 181 -10.40 0.50 9.18
CA VAL A 181 -10.25 1.30 7.94
C VAL A 181 -11.60 1.74 7.40
N ALA A 182 -12.61 0.84 7.36
CA ALA A 182 -13.94 1.19 6.89
C ALA A 182 -14.61 2.27 7.75
N ALA A 183 -14.47 2.17 9.08
CA ALA A 183 -15.01 3.16 10.03
C ALA A 183 -14.35 4.53 9.88
N ASP A 184 -13.02 4.55 9.73
CA ASP A 184 -12.26 5.79 9.49
C ASP A 184 -12.65 6.44 8.14
N ALA A 185 -12.78 5.62 7.11
CA ALA A 185 -13.20 6.07 5.78
C ALA A 185 -14.67 6.55 5.75
N ALA A 186 -15.54 5.99 6.59
CA ALA A 186 -16.93 6.42 6.69
C ALA A 186 -17.07 7.85 7.24
N ALA A 187 -16.12 8.31 8.04
CA ALA A 187 -16.10 9.68 8.56
C ALA A 187 -15.81 10.74 7.47
N PHE A 188 -15.32 10.35 6.31
CA PHE A 188 -15.10 11.26 5.19
C PHE A 188 -16.34 11.30 4.27
N PRO A 189 -17.00 12.47 4.13
CA PRO A 189 -18.30 12.54 3.40
C PRO A 189 -18.16 12.47 1.88
N GLY A 190 -16.94 12.47 1.34
CA GLY A 190 -16.67 12.51 -0.09
C GLY A 190 -16.28 11.17 -0.69
N LYS A 191 -15.64 11.27 -1.84
CA LYS A 191 -15.09 10.13 -2.59
C LYS A 191 -13.91 9.52 -1.85
N VAL A 192 -13.86 8.19 -1.77
CA VAL A 192 -12.82 7.45 -1.08
C VAL A 192 -12.26 6.36 -1.97
N VAL A 193 -10.94 6.21 -1.96
CA VAL A 193 -10.21 5.09 -2.57
C VAL A 193 -9.38 4.39 -1.48
N ILE A 194 -9.46 3.06 -1.41
CA ILE A 194 -8.61 2.24 -0.56
C ILE A 194 -7.81 1.32 -1.50
N ALA A 195 -6.50 1.51 -1.54
CA ALA A 195 -5.61 0.74 -2.39
C ALA A 195 -4.48 0.13 -1.55
N GLY A 196 -3.97 -1.04 -1.93
CA GLY A 196 -2.85 -1.65 -1.22
C GLY A 196 -2.79 -3.15 -1.27
N ASP A 197 -1.85 -3.68 -0.46
CA ASP A 197 -1.67 -5.10 -0.21
C ASP A 197 -2.52 -5.54 0.99
N PHE A 198 -3.57 -6.30 0.69
CA PHE A 198 -4.49 -6.85 1.70
C PHE A 198 -4.02 -8.20 2.24
N ASN A 199 -2.98 -8.78 1.65
CA ASN A 199 -2.51 -10.14 1.97
C ASN A 199 -3.65 -11.17 2.03
N SER A 200 -4.71 -10.95 1.28
CA SER A 200 -5.90 -11.79 1.23
C SER A 200 -6.89 -11.32 0.17
N HIS A 201 -7.33 -12.21 -0.70
CA HIS A 201 -8.51 -11.96 -1.55
C HIS A 201 -9.82 -12.01 -0.72
N GLY A 202 -10.05 -13.10 -0.01
CA GLY A 202 -11.35 -13.33 0.66
C GLY A 202 -11.71 -12.35 1.78
N LYS A 203 -10.74 -11.69 2.42
CA LYS A 203 -11.03 -10.72 3.51
C LYS A 203 -11.42 -9.33 2.99
N VAL A 204 -11.07 -9.00 1.75
CA VAL A 204 -11.44 -7.73 1.10
C VAL A 204 -12.96 -7.53 1.07
N ALA A 205 -13.74 -8.63 1.03
CA ALA A 205 -15.20 -8.59 1.12
C ALA A 205 -15.75 -7.85 2.36
N GLU A 206 -14.97 -7.66 3.43
CA GLU A 206 -15.40 -6.85 4.60
C GLU A 206 -15.57 -5.37 4.21
N LEU A 207 -14.74 -4.84 3.29
CA LEU A 207 -14.90 -3.48 2.77
C LEU A 207 -16.06 -3.39 1.77
N ALA A 208 -16.26 -4.41 0.93
CA ALA A 208 -17.41 -4.45 0.03
C ALA A 208 -18.74 -4.41 0.81
N LYS A 209 -18.83 -5.13 1.94
CA LYS A 209 -19.97 -5.05 2.87
C LYS A 209 -20.15 -3.66 3.51
N ALA A 210 -19.08 -2.88 3.59
CA ALA A 210 -19.11 -1.50 4.09
C ALA A 210 -19.42 -0.46 2.98
N GLY A 211 -19.86 -0.91 1.79
CA GLY A 211 -20.31 -0.04 0.70
C GLY A 211 -19.19 0.43 -0.24
N PHE A 212 -18.04 -0.27 -0.26
CA PHE A 212 -17.00 -0.02 -1.25
C PHE A 212 -17.17 -0.92 -2.46
N ASP A 213 -17.09 -0.36 -3.65
CA ASP A 213 -16.98 -1.11 -4.89
C ASP A 213 -15.57 -1.70 -5.01
N TRP A 214 -15.46 -3.02 -5.20
CA TRP A 214 -14.18 -3.72 -5.32
C TRP A 214 -13.80 -3.83 -6.80
N VAL A 215 -13.16 -2.78 -7.31
CA VAL A 215 -12.94 -2.59 -8.76
C VAL A 215 -11.88 -3.52 -9.35
N THR A 216 -10.92 -4.00 -8.54
CA THR A 216 -9.85 -4.94 -8.98
C THR A 216 -10.13 -6.38 -8.58
N ARG A 217 -11.40 -6.76 -8.38
CA ARG A 217 -11.75 -8.09 -7.87
C ARG A 217 -11.21 -9.23 -8.73
N ASP A 218 -11.29 -9.08 -10.04
CA ASP A 218 -11.09 -10.15 -11.01
C ASP A 218 -9.84 -9.92 -11.90
N VAL A 219 -8.86 -9.11 -11.44
CA VAL A 219 -7.65 -8.81 -12.21
C VAL A 219 -6.62 -9.96 -12.28
N GLY A 220 -6.83 -11.02 -11.49
CA GLY A 220 -5.92 -12.17 -11.43
C GLY A 220 -4.86 -12.06 -10.34
N ASP A 221 -3.74 -12.76 -10.55
CA ASP A 221 -2.68 -12.89 -9.56
C ASP A 221 -1.79 -11.65 -9.50
N THR A 222 -1.67 -11.06 -8.31
CA THR A 222 -0.88 -9.86 -8.06
C THR A 222 0.39 -10.11 -7.26
N ALA A 223 0.53 -11.27 -6.62
CA ALA A 223 1.70 -11.66 -5.86
C ALA A 223 2.11 -13.11 -6.17
N GLN A 224 3.39 -13.44 -5.99
CA GLN A 224 3.91 -14.78 -6.14
C GLN A 224 4.13 -15.43 -4.77
N LEU A 225 3.46 -16.55 -4.52
CA LEU A 225 3.77 -17.37 -3.36
C LEU A 225 5.05 -18.16 -3.63
N ARG A 226 6.10 -17.88 -2.85
CA ARG A 226 7.35 -18.65 -2.87
C ARG A 226 7.59 -19.33 -1.54
N VAL A 227 7.87 -20.63 -1.55
CA VAL A 227 8.31 -21.39 -0.39
C VAL A 227 9.66 -22.01 -0.71
N LEU A 228 10.70 -21.70 0.06
CA LEU A 228 12.08 -22.15 -0.17
C LEU A 228 12.60 -21.83 -1.59
N GLY A 229 12.20 -20.69 -2.16
CA GLY A 229 12.58 -20.28 -3.52
C GLY A 229 11.75 -20.89 -4.65
N ILE A 230 10.87 -21.87 -4.37
CA ILE A 230 10.00 -22.51 -5.35
C ILE A 230 8.67 -21.75 -5.44
N GLY A 231 8.29 -21.32 -6.64
CA GLY A 231 6.98 -20.71 -6.90
C GLY A 231 5.87 -21.74 -6.78
N LEU A 232 4.89 -21.50 -5.91
CA LEU A 232 3.75 -22.40 -5.68
C LEU A 232 2.44 -21.89 -6.32
N GLY A 233 2.49 -20.80 -7.08
CA GLY A 233 1.34 -20.19 -7.74
C GLY A 233 1.19 -18.70 -7.43
N GLY A 234 0.23 -18.10 -8.12
CA GLY A 234 -0.11 -16.69 -7.92
C GLY A 234 -1.20 -16.52 -6.87
N LEU A 235 -1.19 -15.35 -6.23
CA LEU A 235 -2.16 -14.93 -5.23
C LEU A 235 -2.67 -13.52 -5.55
N SER A 236 -3.96 -13.29 -5.37
CA SER A 236 -4.57 -11.97 -5.53
C SER A 236 -4.60 -11.27 -4.17
N PHE A 237 -3.61 -10.44 -3.90
CA PHE A 237 -3.41 -9.74 -2.63
C PHE A 237 -3.54 -8.22 -2.73
N ASP A 238 -3.26 -7.66 -3.90
CA ASP A 238 -3.25 -6.23 -4.13
C ASP A 238 -4.57 -5.80 -4.77
N HIS A 239 -5.25 -4.83 -4.14
CA HIS A 239 -6.59 -4.44 -4.55
C HIS A 239 -6.78 -2.93 -4.49
N VAL A 240 -7.75 -2.47 -5.31
CA VAL A 240 -8.31 -1.13 -5.28
C VAL A 240 -9.82 -1.23 -5.04
N LEU A 241 -10.30 -0.49 -4.04
CA LEU A 241 -11.70 -0.33 -3.74
C LEU A 241 -12.07 1.15 -3.74
N ALA A 242 -13.30 1.46 -4.12
CA ALA A 242 -13.77 2.84 -4.22
C ALA A 242 -15.16 3.02 -3.62
N ARG A 243 -15.44 4.23 -3.13
CA ARG A 243 -16.77 4.70 -2.74
C ARG A 243 -17.00 6.09 -3.32
N GLY A 244 -18.17 6.33 -3.93
CA GLY A 244 -18.47 7.56 -4.66
C GLY A 244 -17.72 7.70 -5.99
N LEU A 245 -17.00 6.65 -6.37
CA LEU A 245 -16.34 6.45 -7.66
C LEU A 245 -16.65 5.01 -8.10
N ARG A 246 -16.76 4.79 -9.41
CA ARG A 246 -16.93 3.47 -10.03
C ARG A 246 -15.87 3.27 -11.11
N LEU A 247 -15.69 2.06 -11.57
CA LEU A 247 -14.82 1.79 -12.72
C LEU A 247 -15.27 2.61 -13.92
N ALA A 248 -14.33 3.25 -14.61
CA ALA A 248 -14.62 4.00 -15.80
C ALA A 248 -15.04 3.09 -16.96
N ASP A 249 -15.95 3.56 -17.80
CA ASP A 249 -16.42 2.83 -18.96
C ASP A 249 -15.48 3.11 -20.17
N VAL A 250 -14.24 2.65 -20.02
CA VAL A 250 -13.21 2.76 -21.07
C VAL A 250 -12.47 1.41 -21.16
N PRO A 251 -11.93 1.06 -22.36
CA PRO A 251 -11.07 -0.12 -22.48
C PRO A 251 -9.91 -0.08 -21.49
N ASP A 252 -9.50 -1.23 -20.97
CA ASP A 252 -8.37 -1.38 -20.06
C ASP A 252 -8.42 -0.46 -18.85
N ALA A 253 -9.64 -0.24 -18.32
CA ALA A 253 -9.85 0.59 -17.13
C ALA A 253 -9.26 -0.03 -15.85
N VAL A 254 -8.97 -1.31 -15.83
CA VAL A 254 -8.46 -2.04 -14.66
C VAL A 254 -7.57 -3.19 -15.09
N GLY A 255 -6.54 -3.49 -14.30
CA GLY A 255 -5.69 -4.63 -14.55
C GLY A 255 -4.53 -4.79 -13.59
N VAL A 256 -3.66 -5.74 -13.93
CA VAL A 256 -2.41 -6.06 -13.24
C VAL A 256 -1.26 -6.10 -14.24
N VAL A 257 -0.13 -5.52 -13.89
CA VAL A 257 1.09 -5.56 -14.74
C VAL A 257 1.67 -6.97 -14.71
N ALA A 258 1.75 -7.62 -15.86
CA ALA A 258 2.20 -9.01 -15.94
C ALA A 258 3.69 -9.15 -15.58
N ASP A 259 4.53 -8.24 -16.09
CA ASP A 259 5.98 -8.21 -15.84
C ASP A 259 6.37 -6.94 -15.08
N ASN A 260 6.75 -7.09 -13.83
CA ASN A 260 7.26 -6.01 -12.97
C ASN A 260 8.79 -5.87 -13.04
N ARG A 261 9.45 -6.47 -14.02
CA ARG A 261 10.91 -6.40 -14.24
C ARG A 261 11.75 -6.80 -13.03
N GLY A 262 11.19 -7.61 -12.14
CA GLY A 262 11.86 -8.02 -10.91
C GLY A 262 11.96 -6.91 -9.86
N ALA A 263 11.13 -5.87 -9.93
CA ALA A 263 11.11 -4.79 -8.95
C ALA A 263 10.54 -5.22 -7.59
N SER A 264 9.69 -6.26 -7.58
CA SER A 264 9.03 -6.77 -6.37
C SER A 264 8.56 -8.21 -6.59
N ASP A 265 8.23 -8.92 -5.53
CA ASP A 265 7.44 -10.16 -5.56
C ASP A 265 5.92 -9.91 -5.74
N HIS A 266 5.51 -8.64 -5.70
CA HIS A 266 4.19 -8.16 -6.07
C HIS A 266 4.19 -7.51 -7.46
N LYS A 267 3.00 -7.45 -8.07
CA LYS A 267 2.75 -6.79 -9.35
C LYS A 267 1.90 -5.54 -9.12
N PRO A 268 2.20 -4.42 -9.80
CA PRO A 268 1.32 -3.26 -9.73
C PRO A 268 -0.08 -3.58 -10.24
N VAL A 269 -1.09 -3.07 -9.55
CA VAL A 269 -2.48 -3.05 -10.02
C VAL A 269 -2.90 -1.61 -10.29
N TRP A 270 -3.78 -1.43 -11.29
CA TRP A 270 -4.34 -0.11 -11.57
C TRP A 270 -5.85 -0.16 -11.75
N ALA A 271 -6.48 1.00 -11.57
CA ALA A 271 -7.87 1.23 -11.90
C ALA A 271 -8.05 2.68 -12.39
N VAL A 272 -8.84 2.85 -13.43
CA VAL A 272 -9.33 4.15 -13.91
C VAL A 272 -10.76 4.29 -13.42
N LEU A 273 -10.98 5.28 -12.57
CA LEU A 273 -12.25 5.51 -11.89
C LEU A 273 -12.95 6.76 -12.43
N GLN A 274 -14.27 6.78 -12.39
CA GLN A 274 -15.08 7.97 -12.68
C GLN A 274 -16.10 8.21 -11.56
N PRO A 275 -16.57 9.45 -11.36
CA PRO A 275 -17.62 9.73 -10.40
C PRO A 275 -18.85 8.84 -10.61
N VAL A 276 -19.51 8.47 -9.52
CA VAL A 276 -20.88 7.98 -9.55
C VAL A 276 -21.77 9.21 -9.65
N ASP A 277 -22.64 9.28 -10.66
CA ASP A 277 -23.59 10.36 -10.90
C ASP A 277 -24.61 10.45 -9.77
#